data_7bc3df0dc890983dde6e1343e254cb19
#
_entry.id   7bc3df0dc890983dde6e1343e254cb19
#
_cell.length_a   1.000
_cell.length_b   1.000
_cell.length_c   1.000
_cell.angle_alpha   90.00
_cell.angle_beta   90.00
_cell.angle_gamma   90.00
#
_symmetry.space_group_name_H-M   'P 1'
#
loop_
_entity.id
_entity.type
_entity.pdbx_description
1 polymer ?
#
loop_
_entity_poly.entity_id
_entity_poly.type
_entity_poly.pdbx_seq_one_letter_code
_entity_poly.pdbx_strand_id
1 'polypeptide(L)'
;ISTGFVAATGNSRYGWYIPWGDGPARHLHREFIDSYYHDRLPYIGTAFVEMKIMTAPYVTDLWGENGALRWNMYCINILGDVAVCPWLDEPFIPEVSYELALNQGTTSTSVNVNKNNIPQSNFRCSLFYGEDLLAFGMTDENGEAQLQFAEPLNVADTMQLIVTGPNAWYQTYDVVGLNSNIAFVYADEIEIDDENNNELLDYDENISFNMNFYNPGLANADNVTATLTTNSPEYVELTNSEANIGSLNAGSEKNINDAFSFKVKDNVPDQEYAFFTMTITDGNNTWNQELVYRIQAPVFEFFDVSYSDHLSDNNGFVDAGETITVEFKIRNVGNSKTDEISVEAFSSNSYVTFEDNILELGSLEVNQVLEYSFILYVADETPDGEQFTIDMNMTSSGYEANDELKFTVGTLKEDFETGDLSHLNWYFDYDLPWTVTKDLSYTGNYCAQSGLIGNNEITSLLIEVENTTEGTISFYYKVSADKSDYLVFYIDGEMQDRWSDEIDWKKATYNV
;
A
#
# COMPACT_ATOMS: atom_id res chain seq x y z
N ILE A 1 21.80 3.70 -13.12
CA ILE A 1 21.49 2.27 -13.19
C ILE A 1 20.87 2.01 -14.54
N SER A 2 21.55 1.18 -15.37
CA SER A 2 20.97 0.74 -16.63
C SER A 2 19.73 -0.10 -16.35
N THR A 3 18.64 0.19 -17.04
CA THR A 3 17.41 -0.60 -16.99
C THR A 3 17.69 -2.02 -17.48
N GLY A 4 17.44 -3.00 -16.64
CA GLY A 4 17.61 -4.42 -16.94
C GLY A 4 16.84 -5.27 -15.94
N PHE A 5 16.68 -6.55 -16.22
CA PHE A 5 16.12 -7.50 -15.28
C PHE A 5 17.22 -8.44 -14.77
N VAL A 6 17.13 -8.81 -13.49
CA VAL A 6 18.10 -9.70 -12.82
C VAL A 6 17.80 -11.16 -13.15
N ALA A 7 16.52 -11.50 -13.33
CA ALA A 7 16.06 -12.81 -13.76
C ALA A 7 14.76 -12.69 -14.59
N ALA A 8 14.55 -13.64 -15.49
CA ALA A 8 13.33 -13.75 -16.26
C ALA A 8 12.95 -15.23 -16.47
N THR A 9 11.67 -15.51 -16.52
CA THR A 9 11.15 -16.82 -16.94
C THR A 9 10.62 -16.72 -18.36
N GLY A 10 10.88 -17.73 -19.16
CA GLY A 10 10.41 -17.74 -20.54
C GLY A 10 10.58 -19.10 -21.22
N ASN A 11 9.81 -19.31 -22.27
CA ASN A 11 9.92 -20.51 -23.08
C ASN A 11 11.12 -20.38 -24.05
N SER A 12 11.98 -21.40 -24.11
CA SER A 12 13.07 -21.48 -25.07
C SER A 12 12.59 -21.76 -26.50
N ARG A 13 11.31 -22.13 -26.65
CA ARG A 13 10.61 -22.38 -27.91
C ARG A 13 9.19 -21.83 -27.84
N TYR A 14 8.29 -22.28 -28.73
CA TYR A 14 6.90 -21.87 -28.75
C TYR A 14 6.19 -22.26 -27.43
N GLY A 15 5.49 -21.28 -26.81
CA GLY A 15 4.48 -21.55 -25.82
C GLY A 15 3.19 -21.99 -26.48
N TRP A 16 2.43 -22.87 -25.82
CA TRP A 16 1.15 -23.33 -26.30
C TRP A 16 0.01 -22.53 -25.68
N TYR A 17 -0.88 -22.05 -26.54
CA TYR A 17 -2.02 -21.22 -26.19
C TYR A 17 -3.31 -21.93 -26.62
N ILE A 18 -4.34 -21.85 -25.81
CA ILE A 18 -5.70 -22.31 -26.12
C ILE A 18 -6.61 -21.06 -26.10
N PRO A 19 -7.27 -20.73 -27.24
CA PRO A 19 -8.28 -19.68 -27.25
C PRO A 19 -9.42 -20.05 -26.28
N TRP A 20 -9.85 -19.11 -25.46
CA TRP A 20 -10.98 -19.26 -24.53
C TRP A 20 -10.77 -20.24 -23.37
N GLY A 21 -9.54 -20.60 -23.03
CA GLY A 21 -9.24 -21.54 -21.96
C GLY A 21 -7.88 -21.33 -21.32
N ASP A 22 -7.59 -22.14 -20.31
CA ASP A 22 -6.32 -22.18 -19.59
C ASP A 22 -5.32 -23.03 -20.39
N GLY A 23 -4.64 -22.41 -21.36
CA GLY A 23 -3.62 -23.08 -22.17
C GLY A 23 -2.39 -23.50 -21.36
N PRO A 24 -1.61 -24.48 -21.85
CA PRO A 24 -0.48 -25.04 -21.11
C PRO A 24 0.57 -24.03 -20.64
N ALA A 25 0.86 -22.99 -21.41
CA ALA A 25 1.77 -21.95 -21.00
C ALA A 25 1.17 -21.08 -19.87
N ARG A 26 -0.12 -20.77 -19.97
CA ARG A 26 -0.84 -19.99 -18.94
C ARG A 26 -0.94 -20.75 -17.62
N HIS A 27 -1.21 -22.06 -17.66
CA HIS A 27 -1.23 -22.91 -16.48
C HIS A 27 0.11 -22.83 -15.73
N LEU A 28 1.25 -23.02 -16.41
CA LEU A 28 2.57 -22.93 -15.79
C LEU A 28 2.84 -21.57 -15.18
N HIS A 29 2.51 -20.48 -15.89
CA HIS A 29 2.70 -19.15 -15.34
C HIS A 29 1.80 -18.87 -14.12
N ARG A 30 0.57 -19.40 -14.11
CA ARG A 30 -0.30 -19.30 -12.93
C ARG A 30 0.31 -20.02 -11.73
N GLU A 31 0.70 -21.28 -11.87
CA GLU A 31 1.36 -22.04 -10.79
C GLU A 31 2.64 -21.36 -10.29
N PHE A 32 3.37 -20.67 -11.18
CA PHE A 32 4.53 -19.88 -10.78
C PHE A 32 4.15 -18.67 -9.92
N ILE A 33 3.09 -17.96 -10.30
CA ILE A 33 2.57 -16.82 -9.53
C ILE A 33 1.99 -17.30 -8.20
N ASP A 34 1.24 -18.41 -8.19
CA ASP A 34 0.68 -19.00 -6.97
C ASP A 34 1.80 -19.41 -5.99
N SER A 35 2.89 -20.02 -6.49
CA SER A 35 4.07 -20.35 -5.67
C SER A 35 4.71 -19.12 -5.02
N TYR A 36 4.66 -17.96 -5.69
CA TYR A 36 5.16 -16.70 -5.14
C TYR A 36 4.21 -16.08 -4.11
N TYR A 37 2.95 -15.85 -4.52
CA TYR A 37 2.02 -15.01 -3.75
C TYR A 37 1.18 -15.80 -2.76
N HIS A 38 0.85 -17.06 -3.06
CA HIS A 38 0.08 -17.92 -2.17
C HIS A 38 0.99 -18.71 -1.23
N ASP A 39 1.98 -19.43 -1.78
CA ASP A 39 2.88 -20.30 -1.00
C ASP A 39 4.05 -19.54 -0.38
N ARG A 40 4.20 -18.25 -0.71
CA ARG A 40 5.21 -17.35 -0.17
C ARG A 40 6.66 -17.86 -0.31
N LEU A 41 6.96 -18.57 -1.41
CA LEU A 41 8.32 -19.05 -1.66
C LEU A 41 9.24 -17.88 -2.04
N PRO A 42 10.28 -17.58 -1.24
CA PRO A 42 11.01 -16.31 -1.37
C PRO A 42 11.92 -16.24 -2.61
N TYR A 43 12.38 -17.38 -3.12
CA TYR A 43 13.36 -17.42 -4.21
C TYR A 43 12.74 -17.81 -5.55
N ILE A 44 13.13 -17.10 -6.62
CA ILE A 44 12.69 -17.40 -7.99
C ILE A 44 12.92 -18.87 -8.36
N GLY A 45 14.05 -19.44 -7.97
CA GLY A 45 14.38 -20.84 -8.25
C GLY A 45 13.46 -21.83 -7.56
N THR A 46 13.12 -21.59 -6.28
CA THR A 46 12.20 -22.47 -5.53
C THR A 46 10.79 -22.39 -6.09
N ALA A 47 10.27 -21.20 -6.36
CA ALA A 47 8.97 -21.01 -6.99
C ALA A 47 8.89 -21.65 -8.38
N PHE A 48 9.99 -21.60 -9.15
CA PHE A 48 10.06 -22.25 -10.45
C PHE A 48 10.04 -23.78 -10.37
N VAL A 49 10.67 -24.37 -9.37
CA VAL A 49 10.62 -25.82 -9.12
C VAL A 49 9.22 -26.22 -8.66
N GLU A 50 8.63 -25.49 -7.74
CA GLU A 50 7.28 -25.74 -7.23
C GLU A 50 6.24 -25.69 -8.34
N MET A 51 6.27 -24.67 -9.19
CA MET A 51 5.45 -24.60 -10.40
C MET A 51 5.47 -25.91 -11.21
N LYS A 52 6.65 -26.50 -11.37
CA LYS A 52 6.78 -27.78 -12.10
C LYS A 52 6.25 -28.97 -11.31
N ILE A 53 6.46 -28.99 -9.99
CA ILE A 53 5.93 -30.04 -9.10
C ILE A 53 4.41 -30.02 -9.13
N MET A 54 3.78 -28.84 -8.97
CA MET A 54 2.33 -28.68 -8.99
C MET A 54 1.72 -28.97 -10.35
N THR A 55 2.44 -28.72 -11.44
CA THR A 55 2.01 -29.05 -12.79
C THR A 55 2.14 -30.55 -13.13
N ALA A 56 3.09 -31.26 -12.54
CA ALA A 56 3.41 -32.65 -12.90
C ALA A 56 2.22 -33.62 -12.86
N PRO A 57 1.27 -33.55 -11.91
CA PRO A 57 0.09 -34.42 -11.87
C PRO A 57 -0.83 -34.27 -13.10
N TYR A 58 -0.80 -33.14 -13.77
CA TYR A 58 -1.64 -32.84 -14.95
C TYR A 58 -0.99 -33.30 -16.26
N VAL A 59 0.26 -33.76 -16.24
CA VAL A 59 0.98 -34.25 -17.43
C VAL A 59 0.74 -35.74 -17.59
N THR A 60 -0.47 -36.13 -17.96
CA THR A 60 -0.89 -37.55 -18.02
C THR A 60 -0.75 -38.19 -19.38
N ASP A 61 -0.79 -37.40 -20.48
CA ASP A 61 -0.79 -37.92 -21.85
C ASP A 61 0.47 -37.51 -22.64
N LEU A 62 0.86 -38.35 -23.59
CA LEU A 62 1.96 -38.06 -24.51
C LEU A 62 1.54 -37.15 -25.67
N TRP A 63 0.23 -37.10 -25.98
CA TRP A 63 -0.34 -36.35 -27.10
C TRP A 63 -1.57 -35.58 -26.67
N GLY A 64 -1.93 -34.56 -27.45
CA GLY A 64 -3.05 -33.66 -27.14
C GLY A 64 -2.66 -32.49 -26.19
N GLU A 65 -3.61 -31.98 -25.47
CA GLU A 65 -3.42 -30.83 -24.56
C GLU A 65 -2.41 -31.12 -23.44
N ASN A 66 -2.48 -32.33 -22.87
CA ASN A 66 -1.54 -32.75 -21.81
C ASN A 66 -0.14 -33.03 -22.37
N GLY A 67 0.00 -33.40 -23.63
CA GLY A 67 1.28 -33.48 -24.33
C GLY A 67 1.90 -32.09 -24.54
N ALA A 68 1.08 -31.08 -24.83
CA ALA A 68 1.52 -29.69 -24.92
C ALA A 68 1.96 -29.12 -23.55
N LEU A 69 1.33 -29.51 -22.44
CA LEU A 69 1.73 -29.15 -21.09
C LEU A 69 3.12 -29.74 -20.77
N ARG A 70 3.36 -31.02 -21.08
CA ARG A 70 4.67 -31.65 -20.95
C ARG A 70 5.74 -30.92 -21.76
N TRP A 71 5.42 -30.52 -22.99
CA TRP A 71 6.31 -29.76 -23.84
C TRP A 71 6.70 -28.42 -23.18
N ASN A 72 5.73 -27.68 -22.66
CA ASN A 72 5.99 -26.40 -21.98
C ASN A 72 6.84 -26.60 -20.71
N MET A 73 6.64 -27.65 -19.94
CA MET A 73 7.47 -27.94 -18.77
C MET A 73 8.96 -28.14 -19.14
N TYR A 74 9.27 -28.64 -20.32
CA TYR A 74 10.66 -28.79 -20.78
C TYR A 74 11.19 -27.52 -21.43
N CYS A 75 10.32 -26.69 -21.99
CA CYS A 75 10.71 -25.48 -22.72
C CYS A 75 10.82 -24.24 -21.84
N ILE A 76 10.15 -24.20 -20.69
CA ILE A 76 10.22 -23.07 -19.77
C ILE A 76 11.55 -23.10 -19.01
N ASN A 77 12.23 -21.95 -18.99
CA ASN A 77 13.53 -21.79 -18.34
C ASN A 77 13.56 -20.50 -17.54
N ILE A 78 14.47 -20.47 -16.56
CA ILE A 78 14.93 -19.22 -15.92
C ILE A 78 16.21 -18.76 -16.61
N LEU A 79 16.26 -17.47 -16.90
CA LEU A 79 17.45 -16.76 -17.34
C LEU A 79 17.80 -15.76 -16.24
N GLY A 80 19.02 -15.86 -15.69
CA GLY A 80 19.50 -15.02 -14.60
C GLY A 80 19.78 -15.77 -13.32
N ASP A 81 19.84 -15.04 -12.20
CA ASP A 81 20.15 -15.61 -10.90
C ASP A 81 18.89 -16.23 -10.26
N VAL A 82 18.94 -17.52 -10.00
CA VAL A 82 17.84 -18.28 -9.37
C VAL A 82 17.70 -18.02 -7.87
N ALA A 83 18.73 -17.45 -7.25
CA ALA A 83 18.74 -17.08 -5.83
C ALA A 83 18.15 -15.67 -5.55
N VAL A 84 17.68 -14.99 -6.60
CA VAL A 84 16.98 -13.70 -6.41
C VAL A 84 15.72 -13.92 -5.58
N CYS A 85 15.58 -13.07 -4.57
CA CYS A 85 14.44 -12.98 -3.69
C CYS A 85 13.69 -11.66 -3.98
N PRO A 86 12.68 -11.64 -4.85
CA PRO A 86 11.86 -10.45 -5.07
C PRO A 86 11.05 -10.10 -3.82
N TRP A 87 10.76 -8.83 -3.65
CA TRP A 87 9.87 -8.40 -2.59
C TRP A 87 8.43 -8.81 -2.90
N LEU A 88 7.82 -9.50 -1.95
CA LEU A 88 6.42 -9.97 -2.03
C LEU A 88 5.47 -9.07 -1.24
N ASP A 89 6.02 -8.20 -0.41
CA ASP A 89 5.34 -7.18 0.37
C ASP A 89 6.19 -5.89 0.33
N GLU A 90 5.72 -4.82 0.95
CA GLU A 90 6.48 -3.59 1.12
C GLU A 90 7.81 -3.88 1.85
N PRO A 91 8.95 -3.45 1.30
CA PRO A 91 10.23 -3.73 1.91
C PRO A 91 10.44 -2.91 3.18
N PHE A 92 11.03 -3.54 4.18
CA PHE A 92 11.34 -2.90 5.46
C PHE A 92 12.85 -2.86 5.72
N ILE A 93 13.28 -1.97 6.62
CA ILE A 93 14.64 -1.97 7.17
C ILE A 93 14.64 -2.91 8.38
N PRO A 94 15.47 -3.98 8.40
CA PRO A 94 15.54 -4.89 9.55
C PRO A 94 16.24 -4.23 10.73
N GLU A 95 15.75 -4.51 11.92
CA GLU A 95 16.42 -4.21 13.18
C GLU A 95 17.49 -5.29 13.43
N VAL A 96 18.76 -4.88 13.51
CA VAL A 96 19.87 -5.82 13.59
C VAL A 96 20.67 -5.54 14.85
N SER A 97 20.75 -6.52 15.74
CA SER A 97 21.64 -6.51 16.90
C SER A 97 22.86 -7.40 16.64
N TYR A 98 24.04 -6.90 16.90
CA TYR A 98 25.31 -7.57 16.65
C TYR A 98 26.41 -7.00 17.54
N GLU A 99 27.53 -7.72 17.72
CA GLU A 99 28.70 -7.21 18.42
C GLU A 99 29.46 -6.21 17.54
N LEU A 100 29.46 -4.92 17.94
CA LEU A 100 30.15 -3.84 17.22
C LEU A 100 31.67 -4.03 17.17
N ALA A 101 32.23 -4.80 18.09
CA ALA A 101 33.66 -5.06 18.13
C ALA A 101 33.98 -6.52 18.50
N LEU A 102 34.91 -7.12 17.78
CA LEU A 102 35.36 -8.49 17.98
C LEU A 102 36.87 -8.52 18.30
N ASN A 103 37.26 -9.19 19.37
CA ASN A 103 38.67 -9.37 19.71
C ASN A 103 39.37 -10.34 18.75
N GLN A 104 40.64 -10.13 18.46
CA GLN A 104 41.46 -11.16 17.82
C GLN A 104 41.40 -12.45 18.64
N GLY A 105 41.27 -13.60 18.00
CA GLY A 105 41.07 -14.91 18.61
C GLY A 105 39.61 -15.33 18.78
N THR A 106 38.64 -14.47 18.51
CA THR A 106 37.21 -14.83 18.48
C THR A 106 36.95 -15.93 17.45
N THR A 107 36.17 -16.96 17.81
CA THR A 107 35.87 -18.13 16.98
C THR A 107 34.44 -18.12 16.42
N SER A 108 33.56 -17.34 17.02
CA SER A 108 32.17 -17.16 16.57
C SER A 108 31.58 -15.84 17.08
N THR A 109 30.57 -15.34 16.40
CA THR A 109 29.74 -14.22 16.88
C THR A 109 28.28 -14.48 16.46
N SER A 110 27.34 -13.81 17.11
CA SER A 110 25.92 -13.92 16.78
C SER A 110 25.39 -12.60 16.21
N VAL A 111 24.35 -12.72 15.39
CA VAL A 111 23.61 -11.60 14.84
C VAL A 111 22.13 -11.90 15.04
N ASN A 112 21.38 -10.93 15.55
CA ASN A 112 19.93 -11.05 15.73
C ASN A 112 19.22 -10.09 14.77
N VAL A 113 18.13 -10.55 14.13
CA VAL A 113 17.38 -9.78 13.14
C VAL A 113 15.91 -9.79 13.49
N ASN A 114 15.33 -8.60 13.66
CA ASN A 114 13.92 -8.39 14.00
C ASN A 114 13.23 -7.45 13.01
N LYS A 115 11.90 -7.43 13.07
CA LYS A 115 11.00 -6.43 12.49
C LYS A 115 9.93 -6.10 13.53
N ASN A 116 9.89 -4.88 14.04
CA ASN A 116 8.96 -4.48 15.10
C ASN A 116 9.02 -5.47 16.30
N ASN A 117 10.22 -5.75 16.81
CA ASN A 117 10.47 -6.73 17.87
C ASN A 117 10.03 -8.18 17.55
N ILE A 118 9.69 -8.49 16.30
CA ILE A 118 9.33 -9.85 15.87
C ILE A 118 10.54 -10.49 15.18
N PRO A 119 11.04 -11.64 15.68
CA PRO A 119 12.17 -12.35 15.09
C PRO A 119 11.96 -12.65 13.59
N GLN A 120 12.99 -12.45 12.79
CA GLN A 120 12.95 -12.69 11.35
C GLN A 120 13.86 -13.86 10.98
N SER A 121 13.29 -14.93 10.46
CA SER A 121 14.03 -16.09 9.95
C SER A 121 14.45 -15.94 8.49
N ASN A 122 15.41 -16.77 8.06
CA ASN A 122 15.92 -16.81 6.67
C ASN A 122 16.64 -15.52 6.21
N PHE A 123 17.15 -14.73 7.15
CA PHE A 123 18.08 -13.66 6.84
C PHE A 123 19.49 -14.19 6.77
N ARG A 124 20.20 -13.80 5.74
CA ARG A 124 21.63 -14.11 5.59
C ARG A 124 22.47 -12.99 6.20
N CYS A 125 23.24 -13.31 7.22
CA CYS A 125 24.24 -12.45 7.84
C CYS A 125 25.61 -12.90 7.37
N SER A 126 26.40 -12.00 6.78
CA SER A 126 27.71 -12.31 6.21
C SER A 126 28.73 -11.26 6.63
N LEU A 127 29.82 -11.67 7.26
CA LEU A 127 30.91 -10.81 7.70
C LEU A 127 32.08 -10.87 6.71
N PHE A 128 32.49 -9.72 6.23
CA PHE A 128 33.56 -9.56 5.25
C PHE A 128 34.71 -8.71 5.79
N TYR A 129 35.92 -8.99 5.32
CA TYR A 129 37.07 -8.08 5.40
C TYR A 129 37.58 -7.82 3.98
N GLY A 130 37.35 -6.60 3.47
CA GLY A 130 37.54 -6.32 2.06
C GLY A 130 36.61 -7.19 1.19
N GLU A 131 37.20 -8.02 0.32
CA GLU A 131 36.46 -8.97 -0.54
C GLU A 131 36.39 -10.38 0.07
N ASP A 132 37.08 -10.64 1.18
CA ASP A 132 37.16 -11.95 1.81
C ASP A 132 35.97 -12.18 2.76
N LEU A 133 35.18 -13.22 2.51
CA LEU A 133 34.13 -13.69 3.41
C LEU A 133 34.75 -14.40 4.60
N LEU A 134 34.65 -13.83 5.80
CA LEU A 134 35.18 -14.38 7.04
C LEU A 134 34.26 -15.41 7.68
N ALA A 135 32.96 -15.11 7.72
CA ALA A 135 31.93 -15.98 8.27
C ALA A 135 30.55 -15.62 7.70
N PHE A 136 29.63 -16.59 7.71
CA PHE A 136 28.22 -16.32 7.40
C PHE A 136 27.30 -17.24 8.20
N GLY A 137 26.05 -16.83 8.38
CA GLY A 137 24.98 -17.63 8.99
C GLY A 137 23.63 -17.23 8.43
N MET A 138 22.64 -18.08 8.65
CA MET A 138 21.23 -17.78 8.38
C MET A 138 20.49 -17.66 9.70
N THR A 139 19.59 -16.68 9.82
CA THR A 139 18.76 -16.58 11.03
C THR A 139 17.77 -17.73 11.12
N ASP A 140 17.60 -18.26 12.32
CA ASP A 140 16.64 -19.28 12.68
C ASP A 140 15.24 -18.67 12.98
N GLU A 141 14.34 -19.47 13.60
CA GLU A 141 12.99 -19.03 13.99
C GLU A 141 13.00 -17.99 15.14
N ASN A 142 14.12 -17.84 15.85
CA ASN A 142 14.31 -16.83 16.89
C ASN A 142 14.99 -15.56 16.34
N GLY A 143 15.20 -15.47 15.01
CA GLY A 143 15.91 -14.37 14.38
C GLY A 143 17.43 -14.41 14.58
N GLU A 144 18.01 -15.50 15.15
CA GLU A 144 19.42 -15.59 15.49
C GLU A 144 20.23 -16.30 14.38
N ALA A 145 21.30 -15.64 13.92
CA ALA A 145 22.32 -16.23 13.05
C ALA A 145 23.64 -16.41 13.78
N GLN A 146 24.14 -17.63 13.86
CA GLN A 146 25.49 -17.91 14.38
C GLN A 146 26.52 -17.87 13.24
N LEU A 147 27.48 -16.94 13.35
CA LEU A 147 28.57 -16.77 12.41
C LEU A 147 29.82 -17.48 12.97
N GLN A 148 30.14 -18.64 12.43
CA GLN A 148 31.30 -19.42 12.84
C GLN A 148 32.48 -19.09 11.95
N PHE A 149 33.62 -18.67 12.53
CA PHE A 149 34.84 -18.45 11.79
C PHE A 149 35.54 -19.79 11.49
N ALA A 150 36.07 -19.95 10.27
CA ALA A 150 36.82 -21.14 9.88
C ALA A 150 38.13 -21.27 10.68
N GLU A 151 38.76 -20.12 11.00
CA GLU A 151 39.95 -20.00 11.88
C GLU A 151 39.68 -18.82 12.84
N PRO A 152 40.30 -18.81 14.04
CA PRO A 152 40.14 -17.69 14.96
C PRO A 152 40.44 -16.34 14.30
N LEU A 153 39.58 -15.35 14.55
CA LEU A 153 39.67 -14.03 13.94
C LEU A 153 41.04 -13.41 14.13
N ASN A 154 41.66 -13.00 13.04
CA ASN A 154 42.98 -12.36 13.05
C ASN A 154 42.97 -11.01 12.28
N VAL A 155 41.84 -10.30 12.32
CA VAL A 155 41.69 -8.97 11.76
C VAL A 155 41.68 -7.95 12.89
N ALA A 156 42.46 -6.87 12.75
CA ALA A 156 42.51 -5.74 13.67
C ALA A 156 42.19 -4.46 12.90
N ASP A 157 41.08 -4.47 12.22
CA ASP A 157 40.60 -3.39 11.30
C ASP A 157 39.08 -3.50 11.17
N THR A 158 38.44 -2.55 10.52
CA THR A 158 36.99 -2.56 10.27
C THR A 158 36.62 -3.64 9.25
N MET A 159 35.67 -4.48 9.64
CA MET A 159 35.00 -5.50 8.84
C MET A 159 33.59 -5.03 8.50
N GLN A 160 32.97 -5.61 7.49
CA GLN A 160 31.59 -5.30 7.11
C GLN A 160 30.68 -6.48 7.34
N LEU A 161 29.64 -6.28 8.16
CA LEU A 161 28.52 -7.20 8.30
C LEU A 161 27.44 -6.79 7.30
N ILE A 162 27.10 -7.70 6.37
CA ILE A 162 26.02 -7.51 5.39
C ILE A 162 24.86 -8.41 5.77
N VAL A 163 23.68 -7.81 5.93
CA VAL A 163 22.44 -8.50 6.28
C VAL A 163 21.45 -8.37 5.13
N THR A 164 20.97 -9.51 4.64
CA THR A 164 19.99 -9.57 3.52
C THR A 164 18.92 -10.60 3.82
N GLY A 165 17.67 -10.33 3.44
CA GLY A 165 16.58 -11.27 3.68
C GLY A 165 15.31 -10.95 2.90
N PRO A 166 14.27 -11.80 3.04
CA PRO A 166 13.00 -11.62 2.35
C PRO A 166 12.32 -10.30 2.72
N ASN A 167 11.82 -9.57 1.71
CA ASN A 167 11.08 -8.31 1.86
C ASN A 167 11.83 -7.24 2.67
N ALA A 168 13.15 -7.25 2.67
CA ALA A 168 13.96 -6.30 3.41
C ALA A 168 14.97 -5.57 2.54
N TRP A 169 15.25 -4.32 2.87
CA TRP A 169 16.41 -3.62 2.35
C TRP A 169 17.66 -4.26 2.93
N TYR A 170 18.66 -4.50 2.09
CA TYR A 170 19.95 -4.96 2.59
C TYR A 170 20.57 -3.89 3.49
N GLN A 171 21.21 -4.32 4.56
CA GLN A 171 21.91 -3.44 5.47
C GLN A 171 23.38 -3.80 5.53
N THR A 172 24.21 -2.79 5.77
CA THR A 172 25.65 -2.94 5.95
C THR A 172 26.07 -2.24 7.22
N TYR A 173 26.78 -2.96 8.08
CA TYR A 173 27.25 -2.47 9.38
C TYR A 173 28.75 -2.67 9.52
N ASP A 174 29.40 -1.74 10.20
CA ASP A 174 30.82 -1.84 10.54
C ASP A 174 30.99 -2.66 11.81
N VAL A 175 31.90 -3.63 11.78
CA VAL A 175 32.33 -4.43 12.93
C VAL A 175 33.83 -4.22 13.11
N VAL A 176 34.26 -3.74 14.27
CA VAL A 176 35.65 -3.38 14.52
C VAL A 176 36.44 -4.58 15.06
N GLY A 177 37.46 -5.01 14.36
CA GLY A 177 38.44 -5.95 14.88
C GLY A 177 39.39 -5.29 15.88
N LEU A 178 39.41 -5.74 17.09
CA LEU A 178 40.22 -5.17 18.18
C LEU A 178 41.58 -5.84 18.31
N ASN A 179 42.61 -5.01 18.29
CA ASN A 179 43.93 -5.40 18.68
C ASN A 179 44.11 -5.30 20.23
N SER A 180 44.99 -6.03 20.84
CA SER A 180 45.26 -5.94 22.27
C SER A 180 45.77 -4.54 22.68
N ASN A 181 45.24 -3.98 23.80
CA ASN A 181 45.56 -2.70 24.46
C ASN A 181 44.94 -1.41 23.88
N ILE A 182 43.80 -1.48 23.29
CA ILE A 182 42.99 -0.28 22.99
C ILE A 182 41.66 -0.31 23.77
N ALA A 183 41.12 0.88 24.06
CA ALA A 183 39.75 1.05 24.52
C ALA A 183 38.80 1.07 23.31
N PHE A 184 37.60 0.54 23.50
CA PHE A 184 36.51 0.68 22.54
C PHE A 184 35.20 0.81 23.31
N VAL A 185 34.46 1.89 23.10
CA VAL A 185 33.22 2.12 23.86
C VAL A 185 32.06 2.25 22.87
N TYR A 186 30.98 1.53 23.19
CA TYR A 186 29.70 1.64 22.45
C TYR A 186 28.53 1.47 23.42
N ALA A 187 27.32 1.83 22.95
CA ALA A 187 26.08 1.50 23.65
C ALA A 187 25.64 0.08 23.27
N ASP A 188 25.57 -0.80 24.25
CA ASP A 188 25.25 -2.22 24.08
C ASP A 188 23.74 -2.45 24.12
N GLU A 189 23.06 -1.84 25.09
CA GLU A 189 21.62 -1.88 25.24
C GLU A 189 21.06 -0.45 25.24
N ILE A 190 19.95 -0.26 24.53
CA ILE A 190 19.22 1.01 24.45
C ILE A 190 17.76 0.74 24.76
N GLU A 191 17.28 1.27 25.87
CA GLU A 191 15.87 1.21 26.25
C GLU A 191 15.20 2.54 25.92
N ILE A 192 14.01 2.46 25.33
CA ILE A 192 13.15 3.61 25.05
C ILE A 192 12.28 3.86 26.28
N ASP A 193 12.31 5.08 26.81
CA ASP A 193 11.40 5.59 27.82
C ASP A 193 10.52 6.64 27.15
N ASP A 194 9.23 6.35 27.00
CA ASP A 194 8.23 7.11 26.27
C ASP A 194 7.00 7.44 27.16
N GLU A 195 6.14 8.35 26.72
CA GLU A 195 5.02 8.83 27.53
C GLU A 195 3.90 7.78 27.71
N ASN A 196 3.73 6.87 26.74
CA ASN A 196 2.66 5.87 26.75
C ASN A 196 3.14 4.46 27.19
N ASN A 197 4.46 4.27 27.37
CA ASN A 197 5.14 3.04 27.78
C ASN A 197 4.92 1.86 26.81
N ASN A 198 4.95 2.13 25.50
CA ASN A 198 4.86 1.10 24.47
C ASN A 198 6.21 0.77 23.81
N GLU A 199 7.29 1.50 24.19
CA GLU A 199 8.65 1.37 23.68
C GLU A 199 8.77 1.65 22.16
N LEU A 200 7.86 2.46 21.62
CA LEU A 200 7.84 2.90 20.23
C LEU A 200 8.06 4.42 20.14
N LEU A 201 8.40 4.92 18.97
CA LEU A 201 8.46 6.34 18.70
C LEU A 201 7.14 6.78 18.07
N ASP A 202 6.19 7.24 18.87
CA ASP A 202 4.93 7.76 18.38
C ASP A 202 5.03 9.24 18.01
N TYR A 203 4.19 9.69 17.09
CA TYR A 203 4.09 11.10 16.72
C TYR A 203 3.76 11.99 17.95
N ASP A 204 4.22 13.22 17.94
CA ASP A 204 4.04 14.26 18.98
C ASP A 204 4.51 13.86 20.39
N GLU A 205 5.36 12.82 20.52
CA GLU A 205 5.79 12.22 21.77
C GLU A 205 7.19 12.65 22.20
N ASN A 206 7.41 12.78 23.53
CA ASN A 206 8.72 12.95 24.10
C ASN A 206 9.34 11.61 24.45
N ILE A 207 10.54 11.37 23.97
CA ILE A 207 11.29 10.13 24.10
C ILE A 207 12.58 10.40 24.87
N SER A 208 12.95 9.48 25.76
CA SER A 208 14.28 9.39 26.37
C SER A 208 14.93 8.05 26.07
N PHE A 209 16.24 8.05 25.83
CA PHE A 209 17.04 6.84 25.71
C PHE A 209 17.79 6.57 27.01
N ASN A 210 17.53 5.40 27.63
CA ASN A 210 18.35 4.82 28.66
C ASN A 210 19.37 3.91 28.00
N MET A 211 20.68 4.12 28.24
CA MET A 211 21.73 3.44 27.51
C MET A 211 22.74 2.75 28.45
N ASN A 212 23.08 1.51 28.12
CA ASN A 212 24.17 0.80 28.73
C ASN A 212 25.44 0.92 27.87
N PHE A 213 26.42 1.67 28.32
CA PHE A 213 27.70 1.83 27.63
C PHE A 213 28.68 0.76 28.08
N TYR A 214 29.29 0.05 27.12
CA TYR A 214 30.22 -1.06 27.35
C TYR A 214 31.59 -0.82 26.71
N ASN A 215 32.65 -1.20 27.40
CA ASN A 215 34.03 -1.17 26.90
C ASN A 215 34.59 -2.59 26.75
N PRO A 216 34.38 -3.29 25.62
CA PRO A 216 34.99 -4.63 25.37
C PRO A 216 36.47 -4.55 25.09
N GLY A 217 37.06 -3.37 24.94
CA GLY A 217 38.49 -3.18 24.74
C GLY A 217 39.33 -3.64 25.92
N LEU A 218 40.63 -3.81 25.70
CA LEU A 218 41.57 -4.27 26.75
C LEU A 218 42.28 -3.12 27.47
N ALA A 219 41.96 -1.87 27.16
CA ALA A 219 42.41 -0.68 27.86
C ALA A 219 41.22 0.09 28.48
N ASN A 220 41.48 0.83 29.56
CA ASN A 220 40.48 1.69 30.15
C ASN A 220 40.20 2.92 29.22
N ALA A 221 38.96 3.38 29.22
CA ALA A 221 38.56 4.66 28.63
C ALA A 221 38.26 5.66 29.76
N ASP A 222 38.89 6.82 29.76
CA ASP A 222 38.71 7.86 30.79
C ASP A 222 37.99 9.09 30.19
N ASN A 223 37.15 9.74 31.00
CA ASN A 223 36.40 10.95 30.61
C ASN A 223 35.53 10.72 29.37
N VAL A 224 34.88 9.58 29.26
CA VAL A 224 34.02 9.25 28.14
C VAL A 224 32.79 10.15 28.11
N THR A 225 32.53 10.73 26.97
CA THR A 225 31.31 11.49 26.66
C THR A 225 30.69 10.98 25.38
N ALA A 226 29.39 11.15 25.24
CA ALA A 226 28.68 10.83 24.00
C ALA A 226 27.83 12.02 23.55
N THR A 227 27.72 12.21 22.24
CA THR A 227 26.88 13.22 21.60
C THR A 227 25.99 12.55 20.59
N LEU A 228 24.69 12.83 20.64
CA LEU A 228 23.69 12.37 19.68
C LEU A 228 23.38 13.47 18.68
N THR A 229 23.36 13.14 17.40
CA THR A 229 22.87 14.00 16.33
C THR A 229 21.77 13.28 15.57
N THR A 230 20.78 14.02 15.05
CA THR A 230 19.75 13.46 14.18
C THR A 230 20.07 13.74 12.71
N ASN A 231 19.91 12.73 11.87
CA ASN A 231 19.96 12.85 10.42
C ASN A 231 18.55 13.02 9.82
N SER A 232 17.50 13.04 10.68
CA SER A 232 16.08 13.25 10.32
C SER A 232 15.49 14.45 11.07
N PRO A 233 16.05 15.67 10.91
CA PRO A 233 15.60 16.85 11.65
C PRO A 233 14.18 17.31 11.24
N GLU A 234 13.66 16.82 10.14
CA GLU A 234 12.27 17.01 9.71
C GLU A 234 11.28 16.27 10.61
N TYR A 235 11.68 15.14 11.21
CA TYR A 235 10.82 14.29 12.04
C TYR A 235 11.11 14.37 13.53
N VAL A 236 12.34 14.73 13.91
CA VAL A 236 12.82 14.66 15.30
C VAL A 236 13.50 15.97 15.72
N GLU A 237 13.21 16.44 16.93
CA GLU A 237 13.86 17.56 17.59
C GLU A 237 14.59 17.11 18.86
N LEU A 238 15.94 17.18 18.88
CA LEU A 238 16.74 16.80 20.06
C LEU A 238 16.54 17.82 21.18
N THR A 239 16.20 17.37 22.37
CA THR A 239 16.04 18.16 23.60
C THR A 239 17.23 17.98 24.56
N ASN A 240 17.85 16.82 24.58
CA ASN A 240 19.13 16.54 25.24
C ASN A 240 20.01 15.71 24.30
N SER A 241 21.14 16.28 23.88
CA SER A 241 22.04 15.67 22.90
C SER A 241 23.40 15.28 23.47
N GLU A 242 23.65 15.42 24.78
CA GLU A 242 24.96 15.15 25.39
C GLU A 242 24.83 14.25 26.63
N ALA A 243 25.67 13.24 26.72
CA ALA A 243 25.76 12.33 27.86
C ALA A 243 27.20 12.26 28.42
N ASN A 244 27.35 12.31 29.75
CA ASN A 244 28.60 12.14 30.43
C ASN A 244 28.69 10.76 31.06
N ILE A 245 29.47 9.86 30.44
CA ILE A 245 29.65 8.49 30.89
C ILE A 245 30.74 8.42 31.98
N GLY A 246 31.81 9.23 31.87
CA GLY A 246 32.96 9.20 32.79
C GLY A 246 33.95 8.09 32.45
N SER A 247 34.58 7.42 33.48
CA SER A 247 35.54 6.36 33.23
C SER A 247 34.87 5.00 33.10
N LEU A 248 35.27 4.23 32.08
CA LEU A 248 34.91 2.85 31.82
C LEU A 248 36.16 1.95 31.79
N ASN A 249 36.31 1.05 32.75
CA ASN A 249 37.42 0.09 32.75
C ASN A 249 37.27 -0.92 31.59
N ALA A 250 38.37 -1.53 31.21
CA ALA A 250 38.39 -2.66 30.28
C ALA A 250 37.40 -3.76 30.74
N GLY A 251 36.52 -4.20 29.85
CA GLY A 251 35.49 -5.21 30.09
C GLY A 251 34.37 -4.78 31.05
N SER A 252 34.20 -3.47 31.33
CA SER A 252 33.12 -2.98 32.19
C SER A 252 32.06 -2.24 31.44
N GLU A 253 30.89 -2.18 32.02
CA GLU A 253 29.69 -1.46 31.51
C GLU A 253 29.23 -0.40 32.50
N LYS A 254 28.40 0.54 32.02
CA LYS A 254 27.78 1.58 32.82
C LYS A 254 26.48 2.03 32.21
N ASN A 255 25.42 1.93 32.98
CA ASN A 255 24.11 2.44 32.60
C ASN A 255 24.01 3.95 32.85
N ILE A 256 23.46 4.68 31.88
CA ILE A 256 23.11 6.12 31.94
C ILE A 256 21.63 6.27 31.62
N ASN A 257 20.84 6.61 32.62
CA ASN A 257 19.41 6.94 32.43
C ASN A 257 19.29 8.32 31.78
N ASP A 258 18.28 8.51 30.94
CA ASP A 258 18.05 9.75 30.19
C ASP A 258 19.31 10.27 29.50
N ALA A 259 20.09 9.35 28.93
CA ALA A 259 21.34 9.68 28.26
C ALA A 259 21.11 10.72 27.15
N PHE A 260 20.05 10.55 26.39
CA PHE A 260 19.59 11.49 25.37
C PHE A 260 18.07 11.61 25.42
N SER A 261 17.56 12.76 24.97
CA SER A 261 16.12 12.96 24.86
C SER A 261 15.77 13.79 23.62
N PHE A 262 14.60 13.50 23.05
CA PHE A 262 14.10 14.22 21.86
C PHE A 262 12.58 14.18 21.82
N LYS A 263 12.01 15.02 20.98
CA LYS A 263 10.59 14.98 20.63
C LYS A 263 10.42 14.50 19.20
N VAL A 264 9.53 13.53 18.98
CA VAL A 264 8.99 13.21 17.66
C VAL A 264 7.96 14.28 17.30
N LYS A 265 8.01 14.83 16.09
CA LYS A 265 7.11 15.90 15.67
C LYS A 265 5.69 15.41 15.40
N ASP A 266 4.75 16.33 15.30
CA ASP A 266 3.31 16.09 15.23
C ASP A 266 2.76 15.74 13.84
N ASN A 267 3.57 15.86 12.77
CA ASN A 267 3.13 15.66 11.39
C ASN A 267 4.06 14.72 10.61
N VAL A 268 4.56 13.72 11.26
CA VAL A 268 5.45 12.72 10.66
C VAL A 268 4.63 11.68 9.88
N PRO A 269 5.11 11.20 8.71
CA PRO A 269 4.45 10.08 8.03
C PRO A 269 4.55 8.79 8.84
N ASP A 270 3.49 7.97 8.80
CA ASP A 270 3.50 6.66 9.43
C ASP A 270 4.56 5.75 8.81
N GLN A 271 5.21 4.93 9.65
CA GLN A 271 6.26 3.97 9.26
C GLN A 271 7.54 4.60 8.68
N GLU A 272 7.74 5.91 8.84
CA GLU A 272 8.97 6.58 8.46
C GLU A 272 10.10 6.27 9.46
N TYR A 273 11.35 6.50 9.09
CA TYR A 273 12.51 6.18 9.91
C TYR A 273 13.20 7.43 10.44
N ALA A 274 13.46 7.44 11.75
CA ALA A 274 14.36 8.38 12.40
C ALA A 274 15.79 7.81 12.43
N PHE A 275 16.73 8.56 11.89
CA PHE A 275 18.15 8.21 11.84
C PHE A 275 18.93 9.09 12.79
N PHE A 276 19.79 8.46 13.60
CA PHE A 276 20.67 9.16 14.52
C PHE A 276 22.11 8.69 14.37
N THR A 277 23.04 9.59 14.60
CA THR A 277 24.47 9.25 14.76
C THR A 277 24.90 9.61 16.17
N MET A 278 25.34 8.61 16.94
CA MET A 278 25.93 8.81 18.25
C MET A 278 27.45 8.79 18.14
N THR A 279 28.10 9.86 18.57
CA THR A 279 29.55 9.99 18.61
C THR A 279 30.02 9.89 20.04
N ILE A 280 30.81 8.86 20.37
CA ILE A 280 31.37 8.60 21.70
C ILE A 280 32.86 8.94 21.66
N THR A 281 33.40 9.60 22.67
CA THR A 281 34.84 9.93 22.73
C THR A 281 35.37 9.86 24.16
N ASP A 282 36.66 9.46 24.33
CA ASP A 282 37.43 9.58 25.55
C ASP A 282 38.45 10.75 25.48
N GLY A 283 38.33 11.61 24.45
CA GLY A 283 39.25 12.71 24.19
C GLY A 283 40.48 12.33 23.37
N ASN A 284 40.80 11.03 23.25
CA ASN A 284 41.91 10.51 22.41
C ASN A 284 41.37 9.68 21.26
N ASN A 285 40.29 8.94 21.51
CA ASN A 285 39.62 8.07 20.54
C ASN A 285 38.22 8.57 20.34
N THR A 286 37.66 8.25 19.17
CA THR A 286 36.26 8.56 18.81
C THR A 286 35.66 7.32 18.17
N TRP A 287 34.42 7.00 18.58
CA TRP A 287 33.64 5.86 18.08
C TRP A 287 32.27 6.38 17.65
N ASN A 288 31.78 5.96 16.50
CA ASN A 288 30.46 6.34 16.00
C ASN A 288 29.55 5.11 15.98
N GLN A 289 28.28 5.32 16.31
CA GLN A 289 27.22 4.32 16.25
C GLN A 289 26.00 4.93 15.61
N GLU A 290 25.48 4.28 14.58
CA GLU A 290 24.24 4.67 13.92
C GLU A 290 23.07 3.98 14.61
N LEU A 291 21.98 4.75 14.85
CA LEU A 291 20.76 4.26 15.44
C LEU A 291 19.60 4.56 14.46
N VAL A 292 18.71 3.60 14.27
CA VAL A 292 17.59 3.70 13.38
C VAL A 292 16.33 3.21 14.08
N TYR A 293 15.33 4.06 14.16
CA TYR A 293 14.03 3.74 14.76
C TYR A 293 12.90 4.08 13.81
N ARG A 294 11.86 3.26 13.85
CA ARG A 294 10.66 3.49 13.07
C ARG A 294 9.69 4.37 13.84
N ILE A 295 9.14 5.39 13.18
CA ILE A 295 8.13 6.27 13.75
C ILE A 295 6.75 5.71 13.44
N GLN A 296 5.84 5.79 14.42
CA GLN A 296 4.46 5.40 14.31
C GLN A 296 3.57 6.65 14.26
N ALA A 297 2.61 6.65 13.34
CA ALA A 297 1.67 7.76 13.21
C ALA A 297 0.27 7.25 12.82
N PRO A 298 -0.79 8.04 12.98
CA PRO A 298 -2.11 7.69 12.50
C PRO A 298 -2.22 7.89 10.98
N VAL A 299 -3.03 7.05 10.35
CA VAL A 299 -3.45 7.20 8.96
C VAL A 299 -4.95 7.01 8.89
N PHE A 300 -5.66 8.03 8.44
CA PHE A 300 -7.11 8.05 8.38
C PHE A 300 -7.63 7.53 7.06
N GLU A 301 -8.78 6.87 7.11
CA GLU A 301 -9.49 6.41 5.93
C GLU A 301 -11.00 6.51 6.16
N PHE A 302 -11.69 7.13 5.16
CA PHE A 302 -13.12 6.97 4.99
C PHE A 302 -13.39 5.72 4.16
N PHE A 303 -14.49 5.02 4.47
CA PHE A 303 -14.96 3.91 3.65
C PHE A 303 -16.45 3.65 3.87
N ASP A 304 -17.08 2.87 2.98
CA ASP A 304 -18.51 2.61 2.98
C ASP A 304 -19.35 3.91 3.04
N VAL A 305 -18.94 4.94 2.29
CA VAL A 305 -19.66 6.20 2.21
C VAL A 305 -20.89 6.01 1.32
N SER A 306 -22.06 6.32 1.87
CA SER A 306 -23.34 6.14 1.21
C SER A 306 -24.35 7.18 1.67
N TYR A 307 -25.52 7.21 1.04
CA TYR A 307 -26.62 8.05 1.51
C TYR A 307 -27.93 7.27 1.62
N SER A 308 -28.86 7.81 2.38
CA SER A 308 -30.20 7.29 2.54
C SER A 308 -31.20 8.43 2.67
N ASP A 309 -32.33 8.29 1.98
CA ASP A 309 -33.50 9.17 2.04
C ASP A 309 -34.57 8.68 3.03
N HIS A 310 -34.21 7.76 3.94
CA HIS A 310 -35.15 7.09 4.87
C HIS A 310 -35.90 8.06 5.81
N LEU A 311 -35.42 9.28 5.96
CA LEU A 311 -36.11 10.35 6.70
C LEU A 311 -37.18 11.09 5.86
N SER A 312 -37.25 10.78 4.57
CA SER A 312 -38.20 11.36 3.61
C SER A 312 -39.14 10.29 3.06
N ASP A 313 -39.25 10.13 1.74
CA ASP A 313 -40.20 9.20 1.13
C ASP A 313 -39.64 7.78 0.92
N ASN A 314 -38.32 7.62 1.11
CA ASN A 314 -37.58 6.35 1.03
C ASN A 314 -37.72 5.68 -0.34
N ASN A 315 -37.65 6.47 -1.40
CA ASN A 315 -37.73 5.99 -2.78
C ASN A 315 -36.35 5.61 -3.36
N GLY A 316 -35.24 5.93 -2.64
CA GLY A 316 -33.85 5.66 -3.03
C GLY A 316 -33.24 6.73 -3.93
N PHE A 317 -33.93 7.83 -4.14
CA PHE A 317 -33.44 9.00 -4.90
C PHE A 317 -33.31 10.19 -3.97
N VAL A 318 -32.58 11.19 -4.40
CA VAL A 318 -32.49 12.48 -3.71
C VAL A 318 -33.40 13.45 -4.44
N ASP A 319 -34.48 13.86 -3.82
CA ASP A 319 -35.48 14.77 -4.41
C ASP A 319 -35.44 16.16 -3.74
N ALA A 320 -35.99 17.16 -4.42
CA ALA A 320 -36.15 18.50 -3.84
C ALA A 320 -37.07 18.47 -2.60
N GLY A 321 -36.66 19.15 -1.55
CA GLY A 321 -37.41 19.21 -0.28
C GLY A 321 -37.11 18.04 0.68
N GLU A 322 -36.17 17.19 0.37
CA GLU A 322 -35.85 16.01 1.17
C GLU A 322 -34.78 16.24 2.21
N THR A 323 -34.86 15.41 3.25
CA THR A 323 -33.81 15.24 4.28
C THR A 323 -33.06 13.95 3.99
N ILE A 324 -31.77 14.08 3.76
CA ILE A 324 -30.88 13.00 3.41
C ILE A 324 -29.91 12.73 4.56
N THR A 325 -29.67 11.45 4.84
CA THR A 325 -28.62 11.01 5.74
C THR A 325 -27.43 10.55 4.92
N VAL A 326 -26.26 11.15 5.11
CA VAL A 326 -24.97 10.67 4.57
C VAL A 326 -24.33 9.80 5.62
N GLU A 327 -24.22 8.52 5.37
CA GLU A 327 -23.63 7.52 6.27
C GLU A 327 -22.21 7.22 5.81
N PHE A 328 -21.30 7.09 6.77
CA PHE A 328 -19.90 6.79 6.49
C PHE A 328 -19.24 6.06 7.65
N LYS A 329 -18.17 5.35 7.33
CA LYS A 329 -17.29 4.74 8.31
C LYS A 329 -15.92 5.39 8.24
N ILE A 330 -15.27 5.48 9.41
CA ILE A 330 -13.89 5.92 9.53
C ILE A 330 -13.06 4.85 10.20
N ARG A 331 -11.80 4.74 9.85
CA ARG A 331 -10.83 3.89 10.53
C ARG A 331 -9.44 4.52 10.56
N ASN A 332 -8.67 4.09 11.56
CA ASN A 332 -7.25 4.36 11.64
C ASN A 332 -6.49 3.14 11.12
N VAL A 333 -5.88 3.24 9.94
CA VAL A 333 -5.04 2.19 9.34
C VAL A 333 -3.55 2.40 9.60
N GLY A 334 -3.19 3.48 10.31
CA GLY A 334 -1.84 3.74 10.78
C GLY A 334 -1.45 2.91 12.00
N ASN A 335 -0.30 3.20 12.57
CA ASN A 335 0.30 2.39 13.64
C ASN A 335 0.32 3.09 15.00
N SER A 336 -0.17 4.30 15.11
CA SER A 336 -0.37 5.00 16.37
C SER A 336 -1.83 5.41 16.56
N LYS A 337 -2.26 5.51 17.83
CA LYS A 337 -3.56 6.04 18.20
C LYS A 337 -3.67 7.51 17.82
N THR A 338 -4.88 7.97 17.44
CA THR A 338 -5.10 9.39 17.16
C THR A 338 -5.34 10.20 18.42
N ASP A 339 -5.15 11.51 18.33
CA ASP A 339 -5.80 12.47 19.23
C ASP A 339 -7.32 12.58 18.92
N GLU A 340 -7.97 13.59 19.50
CA GLU A 340 -9.37 13.91 19.18
C GLU A 340 -9.53 14.24 17.70
N ILE A 341 -10.56 13.69 17.07
CA ILE A 341 -10.84 13.82 15.65
C ILE A 341 -12.00 14.79 15.46
N SER A 342 -11.89 15.65 14.45
CA SER A 342 -12.99 16.44 13.92
C SER A 342 -13.29 16.00 12.48
N VAL A 343 -14.56 15.75 12.17
CA VAL A 343 -15.02 15.47 10.81
C VAL A 343 -15.97 16.59 10.39
N GLU A 344 -15.62 17.31 9.34
CA GLU A 344 -16.44 18.38 8.75
C GLU A 344 -16.98 17.93 7.39
N ALA A 345 -18.29 18.14 7.18
CA ALA A 345 -18.93 18.00 5.87
C ALA A 345 -19.37 19.36 5.34
N PHE A 346 -19.17 19.61 4.05
CA PHE A 346 -19.61 20.86 3.44
C PHE A 346 -20.02 20.67 1.97
N SER A 347 -20.82 21.57 1.46
CA SER A 347 -21.15 21.66 0.04
C SER A 347 -21.08 23.12 -0.39
N SER A 348 -20.54 23.36 -1.58
CA SER A 348 -20.58 24.68 -2.21
C SER A 348 -21.94 25.03 -2.86
N ASN A 349 -22.85 24.04 -2.96
CA ASN A 349 -24.16 24.22 -3.55
C ASN A 349 -25.12 24.91 -2.58
N SER A 350 -25.78 25.98 -3.00
CA SER A 350 -26.67 26.79 -2.16
C SER A 350 -28.01 26.12 -1.82
N TYR A 351 -28.37 25.04 -2.51
CA TYR A 351 -29.57 24.27 -2.25
C TYR A 351 -29.40 23.24 -1.13
N VAL A 352 -28.18 23.04 -0.62
CA VAL A 352 -27.88 22.07 0.44
C VAL A 352 -27.58 22.79 1.75
N THR A 353 -28.21 22.34 2.83
CA THR A 353 -27.95 22.79 4.20
C THR A 353 -27.81 21.58 5.12
N PHE A 354 -26.86 21.65 6.03
CA PHE A 354 -26.65 20.61 7.05
C PHE A 354 -27.39 20.95 8.34
N GLU A 355 -27.87 19.95 9.07
CA GLU A 355 -28.35 20.11 10.45
C GLU A 355 -27.18 20.48 11.36
N ASP A 356 -26.15 19.62 11.37
CA ASP A 356 -24.84 19.85 11.95
C ASP A 356 -23.79 19.39 10.92
N ASN A 357 -22.80 20.23 10.63
CA ASN A 357 -21.78 19.94 9.63
C ASN A 357 -20.42 19.58 10.23
N ILE A 358 -20.29 19.55 11.55
CA ILE A 358 -19.05 19.21 12.25
C ILE A 358 -19.38 18.16 13.32
N LEU A 359 -18.63 17.08 13.31
CA LEU A 359 -18.66 16.04 14.33
C LEU A 359 -17.33 16.03 15.09
N GLU A 360 -17.39 16.36 16.38
CA GLU A 360 -16.24 16.22 17.28
C GLU A 360 -16.26 14.81 17.88
N LEU A 361 -15.23 14.04 17.57
CA LEU A 361 -15.11 12.63 17.94
C LEU A 361 -13.96 12.47 18.93
N GLY A 362 -13.98 11.40 19.69
CA GLY A 362 -12.84 11.03 20.52
C GLY A 362 -11.67 10.48 19.69
N SER A 363 -10.63 10.07 20.39
CA SER A 363 -9.49 9.39 19.77
C SER A 363 -9.88 8.05 19.15
N LEU A 364 -9.14 7.63 18.11
CA LEU A 364 -9.37 6.39 17.37
C LEU A 364 -8.17 5.45 17.53
N GLU A 365 -8.39 4.29 18.12
CA GLU A 365 -7.35 3.27 18.28
C GLU A 365 -6.92 2.69 16.92
N VAL A 366 -5.75 2.10 16.86
CA VAL A 366 -5.26 1.40 15.66
C VAL A 366 -6.26 0.31 15.23
N ASN A 367 -6.62 0.32 13.94
CA ASN A 367 -7.63 -0.57 13.34
C ASN A 367 -9.05 -0.45 13.90
N GLN A 368 -9.34 0.54 14.75
CA GLN A 368 -10.70 0.80 15.20
C GLN A 368 -11.54 1.37 14.06
N VAL A 369 -12.79 0.90 13.99
CA VAL A 369 -13.80 1.37 13.04
C VAL A 369 -14.92 2.04 13.81
N LEU A 370 -15.33 3.22 13.37
CA LEU A 370 -16.49 3.94 13.89
C LEU A 370 -17.42 4.30 12.74
N GLU A 371 -18.73 4.32 13.02
CA GLU A 371 -19.79 4.64 12.07
C GLU A 371 -20.48 5.94 12.51
N TYR A 372 -20.66 6.86 11.56
CA TYR A 372 -21.29 8.16 11.78
C TYR A 372 -22.14 8.57 10.58
N SER A 373 -22.92 9.64 10.77
CA SER A 373 -23.71 10.22 9.69
C SER A 373 -23.86 11.72 9.85
N PHE A 374 -24.01 12.40 8.70
CA PHE A 374 -24.50 13.75 8.63
C PHE A 374 -25.94 13.77 8.13
N ILE A 375 -26.72 14.74 8.60
CA ILE A 375 -28.06 14.99 8.10
C ILE A 375 -28.02 16.31 7.34
N LEU A 376 -28.50 16.27 6.10
CA LEU A 376 -28.63 17.45 5.23
C LEU A 376 -30.04 17.57 4.67
N TYR A 377 -30.41 18.78 4.32
CA TYR A 377 -31.66 19.13 3.67
C TYR A 377 -31.38 19.69 2.29
N VAL A 378 -32.12 19.16 1.27
CA VAL A 378 -32.13 19.64 -0.09
C VAL A 378 -33.33 20.61 -0.24
N ALA A 379 -33.11 21.83 -0.67
CA ALA A 379 -34.15 22.88 -0.73
C ALA A 379 -35.30 22.49 -1.67
N ASP A 380 -36.53 22.91 -1.31
CA ASP A 380 -37.74 22.62 -2.07
C ASP A 380 -37.71 23.14 -3.53
N GLU A 381 -36.92 24.22 -3.77
CA GLU A 381 -36.78 24.85 -5.08
C GLU A 381 -35.63 24.27 -5.92
N THR A 382 -34.97 23.20 -5.49
CA THR A 382 -33.87 22.58 -6.24
C THR A 382 -34.38 22.01 -7.57
N PRO A 383 -33.79 22.39 -8.70
CA PRO A 383 -34.21 21.85 -10.00
C PRO A 383 -33.89 20.34 -10.12
N ASP A 384 -34.76 19.60 -10.82
CA ASP A 384 -34.44 18.24 -11.24
C ASP A 384 -33.17 18.24 -12.11
N GLY A 385 -32.28 17.30 -11.88
CA GLY A 385 -30.98 17.20 -12.57
C GLY A 385 -29.88 18.11 -11.98
N GLU A 386 -30.17 18.88 -10.91
CA GLU A 386 -29.15 19.64 -10.21
C GLU A 386 -28.13 18.67 -9.58
N GLN A 387 -26.85 18.97 -9.78
CA GLN A 387 -25.76 18.16 -9.23
C GLN A 387 -25.05 18.91 -8.13
N PHE A 388 -24.69 18.21 -7.07
CA PHE A 388 -23.87 18.75 -5.99
C PHE A 388 -22.97 17.69 -5.37
N THR A 389 -21.88 18.16 -4.75
CA THR A 389 -20.93 17.32 -4.04
C THR A 389 -21.01 17.65 -2.55
N ILE A 390 -20.93 16.64 -1.73
CA ILE A 390 -20.65 16.72 -0.30
C ILE A 390 -19.18 16.36 -0.12
N ASP A 391 -18.38 17.32 0.26
CA ASP A 391 -16.99 17.12 0.63
C ASP A 391 -16.93 16.83 2.12
N MET A 392 -16.17 15.82 2.52
CA MET A 392 -15.92 15.44 3.91
C MET A 392 -14.43 15.54 4.21
N ASN A 393 -14.08 16.20 5.30
CA ASN A 393 -12.71 16.34 5.75
C ASN A 393 -12.59 15.87 7.20
N MET A 394 -11.70 14.93 7.46
CA MET A 394 -11.37 14.43 8.80
C MET A 394 -9.98 14.94 9.18
N THR A 395 -9.86 15.53 10.36
CA THR A 395 -8.61 16.09 10.87
C THR A 395 -8.33 15.67 12.31
N SER A 396 -7.05 15.48 12.65
CA SER A 396 -6.54 15.30 14.01
C SER A 396 -5.03 15.64 14.03
N SER A 397 -4.60 16.54 14.90
CA SER A 397 -3.18 16.88 15.16
C SER A 397 -2.28 16.98 13.93
N GLY A 398 -2.75 17.67 12.86
CA GLY A 398 -1.97 17.85 11.62
C GLY A 398 -2.13 16.75 10.59
N TYR A 399 -2.86 15.70 10.88
CA TYR A 399 -3.25 14.63 9.91
C TYR A 399 -4.63 14.91 9.35
N GLU A 400 -4.84 14.55 8.08
CA GLU A 400 -6.10 14.75 7.39
C GLU A 400 -6.43 13.61 6.44
N ALA A 401 -7.72 13.36 6.24
CA ALA A 401 -8.24 12.54 5.16
C ALA A 401 -9.51 13.19 4.60
N ASN A 402 -9.70 13.05 3.30
CA ASN A 402 -10.82 13.62 2.58
C ASN A 402 -11.56 12.54 1.81
N ASP A 403 -12.87 12.73 1.69
CA ASP A 403 -13.72 11.95 0.79
C ASP A 403 -14.81 12.82 0.20
N GLU A 404 -15.44 12.40 -0.89
CA GLU A 404 -16.51 13.14 -1.54
C GLU A 404 -17.66 12.22 -1.96
N LEU A 405 -18.88 12.73 -1.87
CA LEU A 405 -20.09 12.04 -2.32
C LEU A 405 -20.86 12.96 -3.28
N LYS A 406 -21.14 12.45 -4.49
CA LYS A 406 -21.84 13.22 -5.54
C LYS A 406 -23.30 12.80 -5.61
N PHE A 407 -24.16 13.79 -5.82
CA PHE A 407 -25.59 13.62 -5.93
C PHE A 407 -26.14 14.24 -7.20
N THR A 408 -27.23 13.67 -7.67
CA THR A 408 -28.09 14.29 -8.67
C THR A 408 -29.52 14.32 -8.10
N VAL A 409 -30.13 15.49 -8.05
CA VAL A 409 -31.50 15.68 -7.53
C VAL A 409 -32.52 15.23 -8.55
N GLY A 410 -33.52 14.47 -8.09
CA GLY A 410 -34.53 13.87 -8.97
C GLY A 410 -33.98 12.72 -9.81
N THR A 411 -34.87 12.11 -10.56
CA THR A 411 -34.49 11.11 -11.57
C THR A 411 -34.01 11.80 -12.84
N LEU A 412 -32.78 11.52 -13.28
CA LEU A 412 -32.28 11.98 -14.56
C LEU A 412 -33.20 11.45 -15.66
N LYS A 413 -33.99 12.33 -16.31
CA LYS A 413 -34.96 11.95 -17.29
C LYS A 413 -34.73 12.73 -18.61
N GLU A 414 -34.66 11.98 -19.69
CA GLU A 414 -34.70 12.56 -21.04
C GLU A 414 -36.01 12.17 -21.72
N ASP A 415 -36.81 13.17 -22.06
CA ASP A 415 -38.08 12.97 -22.75
C ASP A 415 -38.09 13.55 -24.18
N PHE A 416 -36.98 14.19 -24.56
CA PHE A 416 -36.78 14.84 -25.88
C PHE A 416 -37.76 15.96 -26.21
N GLU A 417 -38.56 16.46 -25.24
CA GLU A 417 -39.59 17.48 -25.48
C GLU A 417 -39.00 18.88 -25.76
N THR A 418 -37.71 19.08 -25.60
CA THR A 418 -36.99 20.26 -26.14
C THR A 418 -37.03 20.33 -27.67
N GLY A 419 -37.28 19.20 -28.34
CA GLY A 419 -37.26 19.08 -29.80
C GLY A 419 -35.86 18.92 -30.39
N ASP A 420 -34.84 18.75 -29.53
CA ASP A 420 -33.44 18.49 -29.88
C ASP A 420 -32.74 17.66 -28.79
N LEU A 421 -31.45 17.44 -28.92
CA LEU A 421 -30.60 16.70 -27.96
C LEU A 421 -29.88 17.66 -26.99
N SER A 422 -30.48 18.80 -26.63
CA SER A 422 -29.83 19.82 -25.80
C SER A 422 -30.10 19.70 -24.29
N HIS A 423 -31.09 18.89 -23.88
CA HIS A 423 -31.47 18.74 -22.47
C HIS A 423 -30.38 18.07 -21.66
N LEU A 424 -29.80 16.98 -22.16
CA LEU A 424 -28.66 16.30 -21.59
C LEU A 424 -27.44 16.39 -22.50
N ASN A 425 -26.24 16.13 -21.97
CA ASN A 425 -25.00 16.18 -22.74
C ASN A 425 -24.82 14.90 -23.58
N TRP A 426 -25.59 14.83 -24.69
CA TRP A 426 -25.51 13.72 -25.63
C TRP A 426 -24.31 13.86 -26.58
N TYR A 427 -23.56 12.78 -26.77
CA TYR A 427 -22.55 12.64 -27.82
C TYR A 427 -23.08 11.75 -28.93
N PHE A 428 -22.87 12.12 -30.18
CA PHE A 428 -23.34 11.40 -31.35
C PHE A 428 -22.37 11.56 -32.54
N ASP A 429 -22.49 10.65 -33.50
CA ASP A 429 -21.70 10.71 -34.73
C ASP A 429 -22.18 11.88 -35.60
N TYR A 430 -21.28 12.81 -35.95
CA TYR A 430 -21.61 13.98 -36.76
C TYR A 430 -21.90 13.66 -38.23
N ASP A 431 -21.36 12.56 -38.75
CA ASP A 431 -21.58 12.15 -40.15
C ASP A 431 -22.93 11.44 -40.32
N LEU A 432 -23.41 10.75 -39.30
CA LEU A 432 -24.66 9.99 -39.27
C LEU A 432 -25.41 10.27 -37.95
N PRO A 433 -25.82 11.55 -37.70
CA PRO A 433 -26.32 11.95 -36.41
C PRO A 433 -27.67 11.34 -36.06
N TRP A 434 -27.83 11.03 -34.77
CA TRP A 434 -29.17 10.86 -34.21
C TRP A 434 -29.88 12.21 -34.18
N THR A 435 -31.20 12.18 -34.36
CA THR A 435 -32.05 13.38 -34.42
C THR A 435 -33.28 13.19 -33.55
N VAL A 436 -33.88 14.29 -33.12
CA VAL A 436 -35.19 14.27 -32.45
C VAL A 436 -36.29 14.48 -33.48
N THR A 437 -37.30 13.61 -33.47
CA THR A 437 -38.40 13.61 -34.44
C THR A 437 -39.76 13.67 -33.77
N LYS A 438 -40.77 14.23 -34.49
CA LYS A 438 -42.18 14.22 -34.10
C LYS A 438 -43.01 13.09 -34.70
N ASP A 439 -42.43 12.33 -35.62
CA ASP A 439 -43.21 11.38 -36.42
C ASP A 439 -43.64 10.15 -35.62
N LEU A 440 -42.87 9.77 -34.62
CA LEU A 440 -43.11 8.63 -33.76
C LEU A 440 -42.67 8.98 -32.31
N SER A 441 -43.55 8.80 -31.33
CA SER A 441 -43.19 8.91 -29.93
C SER A 441 -43.93 7.84 -29.12
N TYR A 442 -43.37 7.39 -27.99
CA TYR A 442 -44.07 6.52 -27.05
C TYR A 442 -44.99 7.34 -26.15
N THR A 443 -44.46 8.43 -25.62
CA THR A 443 -45.19 9.44 -24.83
C THR A 443 -44.75 10.84 -25.31
N GLY A 444 -45.57 11.86 -25.04
CA GLY A 444 -45.25 13.22 -25.46
C GLY A 444 -45.32 13.41 -26.99
N ASN A 445 -44.54 14.36 -27.49
CA ASN A 445 -44.54 14.74 -28.90
C ASN A 445 -43.31 14.31 -29.67
N TYR A 446 -42.23 13.96 -28.99
CA TYR A 446 -40.91 13.75 -29.57
C TYR A 446 -40.26 12.43 -29.14
N CYS A 447 -39.34 11.93 -29.94
CA CYS A 447 -38.43 10.85 -29.58
C CYS A 447 -37.10 10.99 -30.33
N ALA A 448 -36.03 10.36 -29.81
CA ALA A 448 -34.78 10.24 -30.55
C ALA A 448 -34.87 9.16 -31.63
N GLN A 449 -34.33 9.46 -32.81
CA GLN A 449 -34.27 8.57 -33.98
C GLN A 449 -32.82 8.49 -34.46
N SER A 450 -32.35 7.27 -34.75
CA SER A 450 -31.04 7.04 -35.33
C SER A 450 -30.89 7.71 -36.68
N GLY A 451 -29.69 8.11 -37.07
CA GLY A 451 -29.38 8.51 -38.44
C GLY A 451 -29.65 7.37 -39.42
N LEU A 452 -29.86 7.76 -40.68
CA LEU A 452 -30.00 6.81 -41.79
C LEU A 452 -28.62 6.20 -42.09
N ILE A 453 -28.46 4.91 -41.85
CA ILE A 453 -27.21 4.16 -42.08
C ILE A 453 -27.37 3.26 -43.31
N GLY A 454 -26.27 3.09 -44.04
CA GLY A 454 -26.13 2.12 -45.13
C GLY A 454 -25.52 0.82 -44.67
N ASN A 455 -25.24 -0.07 -45.66
CA ASN A 455 -24.60 -1.36 -45.35
C ASN A 455 -23.21 -1.16 -44.72
N ASN A 456 -22.97 -1.83 -43.60
CA ASN A 456 -21.74 -1.77 -42.81
C ASN A 456 -21.42 -0.38 -42.18
N GLU A 457 -22.44 0.43 -41.99
CA GLU A 457 -22.34 1.69 -41.25
C GLU A 457 -22.91 1.55 -39.84
N ILE A 458 -22.42 2.36 -38.93
CA ILE A 458 -22.83 2.40 -37.52
C ILE A 458 -23.11 3.86 -37.17
N THR A 459 -24.15 4.12 -36.40
CA THR A 459 -24.39 5.40 -35.73
C THR A 459 -24.57 5.16 -34.25
N SER A 460 -24.11 6.08 -33.42
CA SER A 460 -24.19 5.98 -31.96
C SER A 460 -24.80 7.23 -31.32
N LEU A 461 -25.47 7.02 -30.20
CA LEU A 461 -25.90 8.05 -29.27
C LEU A 461 -25.39 7.64 -27.89
N LEU A 462 -24.61 8.49 -27.27
CA LEU A 462 -23.93 8.20 -26.02
C LEU A 462 -24.18 9.33 -25.02
N ILE A 463 -24.35 8.96 -23.75
CA ILE A 463 -24.35 9.88 -22.63
C ILE A 463 -23.38 9.35 -21.56
N GLU A 464 -22.63 10.26 -20.98
CA GLU A 464 -21.83 9.98 -19.80
C GLU A 464 -22.61 10.46 -18.56
N VAL A 465 -22.85 9.54 -17.64
CA VAL A 465 -23.53 9.81 -16.36
C VAL A 465 -22.63 9.23 -15.27
N GLU A 466 -22.18 10.06 -14.36
CA GLU A 466 -21.52 9.57 -13.15
C GLU A 466 -22.60 9.03 -12.22
N ASN A 467 -22.54 7.74 -11.92
CA ASN A 467 -23.44 7.06 -11.00
C ASN A 467 -22.67 6.68 -9.73
N THR A 468 -23.12 7.17 -8.60
CA THR A 468 -22.46 6.97 -7.29
C THR A 468 -23.13 5.88 -6.45
N THR A 469 -24.29 5.36 -6.89
CA THR A 469 -25.05 4.32 -6.19
C THR A 469 -25.61 3.30 -7.17
N GLU A 470 -25.94 2.10 -6.68
CA GLU A 470 -26.68 1.11 -7.46
C GLU A 470 -28.05 1.70 -7.88
N GLY A 471 -28.36 1.60 -9.15
CA GLY A 471 -29.55 2.16 -9.72
C GLY A 471 -30.08 1.39 -10.91
N THR A 472 -31.05 1.98 -11.64
CA THR A 472 -31.58 1.38 -12.87
C THR A 472 -31.64 2.40 -14.00
N ILE A 473 -31.19 1.98 -15.19
CA ILE A 473 -31.46 2.70 -16.43
C ILE A 473 -32.68 2.03 -17.10
N SER A 474 -33.68 2.81 -17.46
CA SER A 474 -34.81 2.31 -18.24
C SER A 474 -35.16 3.24 -19.38
N PHE A 475 -35.51 2.68 -20.52
CA PHE A 475 -35.94 3.43 -21.68
C PHE A 475 -36.94 2.63 -22.51
N TYR A 476 -37.77 3.38 -23.31
CA TYR A 476 -38.62 2.78 -24.32
C TYR A 476 -37.90 2.81 -25.66
N TYR A 477 -37.94 1.69 -26.38
CA TYR A 477 -37.33 1.56 -27.70
C TYR A 477 -38.32 0.95 -28.71
N LYS A 478 -38.12 1.31 -29.96
CA LYS A 478 -38.79 0.76 -31.15
C LYS A 478 -37.72 0.50 -32.20
N VAL A 479 -37.83 -0.63 -32.91
CA VAL A 479 -36.87 -1.01 -33.96
C VAL A 479 -37.62 -1.28 -35.25
N SER A 480 -37.06 -0.80 -36.34
CA SER A 480 -37.43 -1.16 -37.71
C SER A 480 -36.12 -1.37 -38.47
N ALA A 481 -35.68 -2.60 -38.60
CA ALA A 481 -34.39 -2.97 -39.15
C ALA A 481 -34.47 -4.34 -39.85
N ASP A 482 -33.56 -4.61 -40.78
CA ASP A 482 -33.38 -5.96 -41.30
C ASP A 482 -32.89 -6.92 -40.22
N LYS A 483 -33.13 -8.23 -40.40
CA LYS A 483 -32.75 -9.26 -39.41
C LYS A 483 -31.25 -9.33 -39.09
N SER A 484 -30.41 -8.77 -39.93
CA SER A 484 -28.95 -8.69 -39.76
C SER A 484 -28.47 -7.39 -39.15
N ASP A 485 -29.37 -6.40 -38.98
CA ASP A 485 -29.06 -5.09 -38.43
C ASP A 485 -29.63 -4.97 -37.02
N TYR A 486 -28.96 -4.26 -36.16
CA TYR A 486 -29.27 -4.26 -34.72
C TYR A 486 -29.26 -2.86 -34.13
N LEU A 487 -30.25 -2.57 -33.30
CA LEU A 487 -30.10 -1.62 -32.21
C LEU A 487 -29.38 -2.34 -31.06
N VAL A 488 -28.29 -1.78 -30.55
CA VAL A 488 -27.49 -2.39 -29.51
C VAL A 488 -27.35 -1.41 -28.34
N PHE A 489 -27.56 -1.91 -27.14
CA PHE A 489 -27.39 -1.12 -25.91
C PHE A 489 -26.16 -1.57 -25.13
N TYR A 490 -25.36 -0.59 -24.71
CA TYR A 490 -24.14 -0.77 -23.94
C TYR A 490 -24.20 0.02 -22.63
N ILE A 491 -23.61 -0.53 -21.57
CA ILE A 491 -23.25 0.18 -20.33
C ILE A 491 -21.76 -0.02 -20.14
N ASP A 492 -21.01 1.06 -19.96
CA ASP A 492 -19.54 1.06 -19.77
C ASP A 492 -18.76 0.25 -20.83
N GLY A 493 -19.24 0.29 -22.06
CA GLY A 493 -18.66 -0.43 -23.19
C GLY A 493 -19.02 -1.93 -23.25
N GLU A 494 -19.75 -2.45 -22.26
CA GLU A 494 -20.25 -3.84 -22.24
C GLU A 494 -21.64 -3.93 -22.83
N MET A 495 -21.83 -4.83 -23.82
CA MET A 495 -23.12 -5.04 -24.47
C MET A 495 -24.12 -5.66 -23.50
N GLN A 496 -25.22 -4.96 -23.25
CA GLN A 496 -26.32 -5.45 -22.41
C GLN A 496 -27.35 -6.20 -23.22
N ASP A 497 -27.76 -5.65 -24.35
CA ASP A 497 -28.77 -6.27 -25.21
C ASP A 497 -28.67 -5.81 -26.67
N ARG A 498 -29.35 -6.50 -27.57
CA ARG A 498 -29.47 -6.16 -29.00
C ARG A 498 -30.81 -6.58 -29.56
N TRP A 499 -31.37 -5.76 -30.43
CA TRP A 499 -32.68 -5.97 -31.05
C TRP A 499 -32.61 -5.77 -32.55
N SER A 500 -33.34 -6.58 -33.28
CA SER A 500 -33.45 -6.54 -34.76
C SER A 500 -34.88 -6.82 -35.21
N ASP A 501 -35.14 -6.74 -36.51
CA ASP A 501 -36.47 -6.94 -37.11
C ASP A 501 -37.45 -5.83 -36.73
N GLU A 502 -38.74 -6.04 -36.89
CA GLU A 502 -39.80 -5.09 -36.54
C GLU A 502 -40.22 -5.27 -35.08
N ILE A 503 -39.89 -4.31 -34.24
CA ILE A 503 -40.27 -4.28 -32.82
C ILE A 503 -41.04 -3.01 -32.54
N ASP A 504 -42.28 -3.15 -32.10
CA ASP A 504 -43.06 -2.01 -31.59
C ASP A 504 -42.59 -1.61 -30.18
N TRP A 505 -42.99 -0.43 -29.70
CA TRP A 505 -42.53 0.12 -28.45
C TRP A 505 -42.50 -0.86 -27.29
N LYS A 506 -41.34 -1.04 -26.70
CA LYS A 506 -41.08 -1.86 -25.52
C LYS A 506 -40.23 -1.12 -24.51
N LYS A 507 -40.38 -1.44 -23.25
CA LYS A 507 -39.50 -0.96 -22.19
C LYS A 507 -38.35 -1.94 -21.99
N ALA A 508 -37.16 -1.41 -21.88
CA ALA A 508 -35.97 -2.11 -21.35
C ALA A 508 -35.56 -1.50 -20.01
N THR A 509 -35.00 -2.30 -19.10
CA THR A 509 -34.53 -1.86 -17.78
C THR A 509 -33.30 -2.68 -17.41
N TYR A 510 -32.25 -2.01 -16.95
CA TYR A 510 -30.96 -2.60 -16.57
C TYR A 510 -30.50 -2.02 -15.26
N ASN A 511 -29.82 -2.81 -14.45
CA ASN A 511 -29.15 -2.34 -13.24
C ASN A 511 -27.79 -1.72 -13.61
N VAL A 512 -27.43 -0.65 -12.91
CA VAL A 512 -26.17 0.10 -13.06
C VAL A 512 -25.55 0.33 -11.69
#